data_af7ca2920bafcd3a14acc143d09a3461
#
_entry.id   af7ca2920bafcd3a14acc143d09a3461
#
_cell.length_a   1.000
_cell.length_b   1.000
_cell.length_c   1.000
_cell.angle_alpha   90.00
_cell.angle_beta   90.00
_cell.angle_gamma   90.00
#
_symmetry.space_group_name_H-M   'P 1'
#
loop_
_entity.id
_entity.type
_entity.pdbx_description
1 polymer ?
#
loop_
_entity_poly.entity_id
_entity_poly.type
_entity_poly.pdbx_seq_one_letter_code
_entity_poly.pdbx_strand_id
1 'polypeptide(L)'
;MKTIYGVLFALLLIQCQDTKQVPDVSLLQKAQLIHLTTTTLDTHDDINVKNFTDSLNYTQNLDTQVNLPKMQAGALDVAWFIVYTGQGELTPEGYKKAAENAQAKFDAIHRLVEVYGKNKIALATTSKEVDSLRKIGKKVAMIGVENAFPIGENIEEVARYYAMGARYMSLAHNGHNQFSDSNTGEFDNT
;
A
#
# COMPACT_ATOMS: atom_id res chain seq x y z
N MET A 1 76.38 41.95 -39.67
CA MET A 1 75.86 41.42 -38.45
C MET A 1 74.33 41.74 -38.38
N LYS A 2 73.47 40.77 -38.65
CA LYS A 2 72.03 40.95 -38.60
C LYS A 2 71.45 39.96 -37.58
N THR A 3 70.95 40.49 -36.47
CA THR A 3 70.33 39.73 -35.39
C THR A 3 68.89 39.46 -35.74
N ILE A 4 68.56 38.19 -35.87
CA ILE A 4 67.15 37.72 -36.05
C ILE A 4 66.54 37.44 -34.73
N TYR A 5 65.51 38.22 -34.37
CA TYR A 5 64.66 37.94 -33.21
C TYR A 5 63.56 36.96 -33.58
N GLY A 6 63.66 35.75 -33.07
CA GLY A 6 62.60 34.76 -33.17
C GLY A 6 61.50 35.08 -32.18
N VAL A 7 60.30 35.36 -32.66
CA VAL A 7 59.11 35.50 -31.82
C VAL A 7 58.47 34.11 -31.66
N LEU A 8 58.53 33.60 -30.44
CA LEU A 8 57.88 32.32 -30.06
C LEU A 8 56.40 32.63 -29.80
N PHE A 9 55.53 32.18 -30.72
CA PHE A 9 54.08 32.30 -30.57
C PHE A 9 53.57 31.07 -29.82
N ALA A 10 53.31 31.24 -28.54
CA ALA A 10 52.71 30.22 -27.69
C ALA A 10 51.18 30.13 -27.98
N LEU A 11 50.76 29.13 -28.73
CA LEU A 11 49.36 28.79 -28.92
C LEU A 11 48.79 28.19 -27.60
N LEU A 12 48.09 28.99 -26.86
CA LEU A 12 47.21 28.51 -25.76
C LEU A 12 46.03 27.80 -26.38
N LEU A 13 46.09 26.45 -26.41
CA LEU A 13 44.93 25.61 -26.69
C LEU A 13 43.99 25.71 -25.48
N ILE A 14 42.98 26.57 -25.57
CA ILE A 14 41.83 26.56 -24.66
C ILE A 14 41.04 25.31 -25.04
N GLN A 15 41.25 24.23 -24.29
CA GLN A 15 40.34 23.09 -24.33
C GLN A 15 39.03 23.56 -23.68
N CYS A 16 38.04 23.87 -24.51
CA CYS A 16 36.66 23.86 -24.09
C CYS A 16 36.34 22.44 -23.61
N GLN A 17 36.34 22.22 -22.31
CA GLN A 17 35.66 21.06 -21.76
C GLN A 17 34.19 21.25 -22.04
N ASP A 18 33.67 20.52 -23.02
CA ASP A 18 32.21 20.29 -23.12
C ASP A 18 31.75 19.64 -21.80
N THR A 19 31.39 20.44 -20.86
CA THR A 19 30.59 19.98 -19.74
C THR A 19 29.29 19.49 -20.39
N LYS A 20 29.16 18.18 -20.55
CA LYS A 20 27.87 17.55 -20.89
C LYS A 20 26.88 18.06 -19.87
N GLN A 21 26.09 19.07 -20.24
CA GLN A 21 24.95 19.49 -19.43
C GLN A 21 24.07 18.27 -19.29
N VAL A 22 24.00 17.73 -18.08
CA VAL A 22 22.99 16.72 -17.75
C VAL A 22 21.65 17.38 -18.02
N PRO A 23 20.80 16.81 -18.89
CA PRO A 23 19.52 17.44 -19.22
C PRO A 23 18.76 17.73 -17.93
N ASP A 24 18.24 18.94 -17.79
CA ASP A 24 17.41 19.30 -16.63
C ASP A 24 16.14 18.45 -16.67
N VAL A 25 16.10 17.45 -15.80
CA VAL A 25 14.99 16.48 -15.70
C VAL A 25 13.78 17.24 -15.13
N SER A 26 12.67 17.27 -15.87
CA SER A 26 11.44 17.91 -15.41
C SER A 26 10.98 17.36 -14.06
N LEU A 27 10.20 18.14 -13.30
CA LEU A 27 9.67 17.71 -12.02
C LEU A 27 8.88 16.39 -12.13
N LEU A 28 8.14 16.23 -13.23
CA LEU A 28 7.39 14.99 -13.51
C LEU A 28 8.32 13.79 -13.67
N GLN A 29 9.40 13.95 -14.43
CA GLN A 29 10.39 12.89 -14.61
C GLN A 29 11.12 12.56 -13.29
N LYS A 30 11.42 13.57 -12.45
CA LYS A 30 11.99 13.34 -11.12
C LYS A 30 11.03 12.55 -10.24
N ALA A 31 9.75 12.91 -10.22
CA ALA A 31 8.72 12.18 -9.48
C ALA A 31 8.61 10.72 -9.96
N GLN A 32 8.56 10.49 -11.26
CA GLN A 32 8.53 9.15 -11.83
C GLN A 32 9.75 8.32 -11.45
N LEU A 33 10.95 8.89 -11.47
CA LEU A 33 12.18 8.21 -11.05
C LEU A 33 12.13 7.83 -9.58
N ILE A 34 11.63 8.70 -8.70
CA ILE A 34 11.45 8.39 -7.27
C ILE A 34 10.51 7.19 -7.12
N HIS A 35 9.34 7.22 -7.75
CA HIS A 35 8.38 6.11 -7.70
C HIS A 35 8.95 4.78 -8.24
N LEU A 36 9.79 4.82 -9.27
CA LEU A 36 10.42 3.62 -9.83
C LEU A 36 11.53 3.05 -8.94
N THR A 37 12.20 3.88 -8.15
CA THR A 37 13.36 3.48 -7.32
C THR A 37 13.04 3.26 -5.86
N THR A 38 11.90 3.78 -5.39
CA THR A 38 11.46 3.71 -3.99
C THR A 38 10.23 2.79 -3.90
N THR A 39 10.11 2.04 -2.80
CA THR A 39 8.86 1.33 -2.50
C THR A 39 7.77 2.32 -2.15
N THR A 40 6.72 2.37 -2.95
CA THR A 40 5.54 3.19 -2.68
C THR A 40 4.48 2.34 -2.00
N LEU A 41 3.88 2.87 -0.94
CA LEU A 41 2.85 2.13 -0.21
C LEU A 41 1.73 3.06 0.25
N ASP A 42 0.50 2.54 0.24
CA ASP A 42 -0.64 3.08 0.95
C ASP A 42 -0.97 2.14 2.10
N THR A 43 -1.18 2.70 3.28
CA THR A 43 -1.40 1.92 4.51
C THR A 43 -2.87 1.70 4.85
N HIS A 44 -3.80 2.25 4.06
CA HIS A 44 -5.22 2.19 4.39
C HIS A 44 -6.14 2.30 3.17
N ASP A 45 -6.41 1.16 2.56
CA ASP A 45 -7.31 1.05 1.40
C ASP A 45 -8.56 0.25 1.78
N ASP A 46 -9.66 0.94 2.05
CA ASP A 46 -10.95 0.32 2.31
C ASP A 46 -11.46 -0.50 1.13
N ILE A 47 -12.02 -1.66 1.43
CA ILE A 47 -12.60 -2.54 0.42
C ILE A 47 -14.10 -2.72 0.59
N ASN A 48 -14.79 -2.93 -0.54
CA ASN A 48 -16.17 -3.38 -0.57
C ASN A 48 -16.23 -4.79 -1.17
N VAL A 49 -16.67 -5.77 -0.39
CA VAL A 49 -16.74 -7.18 -0.81
C VAL A 49 -17.56 -7.42 -2.09
N LYS A 50 -18.48 -6.50 -2.43
CA LYS A 50 -19.24 -6.55 -3.68
C LYS A 50 -18.37 -6.44 -4.94
N ASN A 51 -17.17 -5.87 -4.79
CA ASN A 51 -16.17 -5.72 -5.85
C ASN A 51 -15.17 -6.88 -5.89
N PHE A 52 -15.51 -8.05 -5.33
CA PHE A 52 -14.66 -9.24 -5.30
C PHE A 52 -15.44 -10.48 -5.76
N THR A 53 -16.06 -10.36 -6.94
CA THR A 53 -16.80 -11.43 -7.62
C THR A 53 -16.10 -11.84 -8.91
N ASP A 54 -16.53 -12.94 -9.52
CA ASP A 54 -15.95 -13.41 -10.78
C ASP A 54 -16.14 -12.40 -11.92
N SER A 55 -17.27 -11.69 -11.92
CA SER A 55 -17.62 -10.69 -12.95
C SER A 55 -17.14 -9.27 -12.63
N LEU A 56 -16.91 -8.93 -11.35
CA LEU A 56 -16.53 -7.61 -10.89
C LEU A 56 -15.46 -7.73 -9.81
N ASN A 57 -14.21 -7.37 -10.14
CA ASN A 57 -13.13 -7.46 -9.17
C ASN A 57 -12.00 -6.45 -9.48
N TYR A 58 -11.06 -6.33 -8.55
CA TYR A 58 -9.98 -5.34 -8.58
C TYR A 58 -8.94 -5.54 -9.68
N THR A 59 -9.06 -6.56 -10.53
CA THR A 59 -8.24 -6.64 -11.75
C THR A 59 -8.75 -5.71 -12.86
N GLN A 60 -9.93 -5.12 -12.68
CA GLN A 60 -10.59 -4.20 -13.59
C GLN A 60 -10.42 -2.75 -13.11
N ASN A 61 -10.56 -1.80 -14.03
CA ASN A 61 -10.58 -0.38 -13.70
C ASN A 61 -11.97 0.02 -13.17
N LEU A 62 -12.15 -0.13 -11.87
CA LEU A 62 -13.39 0.18 -11.16
C LEU A 62 -13.42 1.63 -10.67
N ASP A 63 -14.62 2.11 -10.36
CA ASP A 63 -14.81 3.36 -9.62
C ASP A 63 -14.55 3.15 -8.12
N THR A 64 -13.34 2.71 -7.80
CA THR A 64 -12.78 2.56 -6.45
C THR A 64 -11.49 3.35 -6.37
N GLN A 65 -11.06 3.76 -5.20
CA GLN A 65 -9.83 4.52 -5.05
C GLN A 65 -8.62 3.68 -5.46
N VAL A 66 -8.57 2.43 -5.05
CA VAL A 66 -7.50 1.48 -5.39
C VAL A 66 -8.08 0.28 -6.16
N ASN A 67 -7.39 -0.10 -7.22
CA ASN A 67 -7.53 -1.35 -7.97
C ASN A 67 -6.24 -1.57 -8.79
N LEU A 68 -6.03 -2.75 -9.33
CA LEU A 68 -4.77 -3.07 -10.02
C LEU A 68 -4.41 -2.12 -11.17
N PRO A 69 -5.34 -1.72 -12.06
CA PRO A 69 -5.02 -0.71 -13.08
C PRO A 69 -4.59 0.64 -12.50
N LYS A 70 -5.23 1.12 -11.42
CA LYS A 70 -4.85 2.37 -10.74
C LYS A 70 -3.52 2.25 -10.01
N MET A 71 -3.26 1.14 -9.32
CA MET A 71 -1.94 0.85 -8.73
C MET A 71 -0.83 0.86 -9.79
N GLN A 72 -1.12 0.31 -10.97
CA GLN A 72 -0.15 0.32 -12.08
C GLN A 72 0.08 1.74 -12.60
N ALA A 73 -0.97 2.50 -12.84
CA ALA A 73 -0.90 3.85 -13.39
C ALA A 73 -0.22 4.84 -12.41
N GLY A 74 -0.51 4.71 -11.11
CA GLY A 74 0.05 5.55 -10.05
C GLY A 74 1.39 5.06 -9.50
N ALA A 75 1.94 3.98 -10.05
CA ALA A 75 3.16 3.33 -9.55
C ALA A 75 3.09 2.99 -8.04
N LEU A 76 1.90 2.67 -7.52
CA LEU A 76 1.72 2.17 -6.16
C LEU A 76 2.14 0.70 -6.10
N ASP A 77 3.11 0.37 -5.27
CA ASP A 77 3.65 -0.98 -5.14
C ASP A 77 2.89 -1.83 -4.14
N VAL A 78 2.55 -1.23 -2.99
CA VAL A 78 1.94 -1.92 -1.84
C VAL A 78 0.64 -1.22 -1.45
N ALA A 79 -0.44 -1.96 -1.38
CA ALA A 79 -1.72 -1.51 -0.85
C ALA A 79 -2.09 -2.34 0.39
N TRP A 80 -2.42 -1.67 1.48
CA TRP A 80 -2.98 -2.32 2.67
C TRP A 80 -4.50 -2.34 2.55
N PHE A 81 -5.03 -3.49 2.21
CA PHE A 81 -6.48 -3.71 2.14
C PHE A 81 -7.04 -3.91 3.55
N ILE A 82 -8.10 -3.15 3.85
CA ILE A 82 -8.59 -3.02 5.21
C ILE A 82 -9.80 -3.91 5.46
N VAL A 83 -9.66 -4.74 6.48
CA VAL A 83 -10.74 -5.48 7.10
C VAL A 83 -11.39 -4.56 8.14
N TYR A 84 -12.16 -3.58 7.64
CA TYR A 84 -12.94 -2.67 8.48
C TYR A 84 -14.27 -3.30 8.87
N THR A 85 -14.65 -3.16 10.14
CA THR A 85 -15.99 -3.48 10.62
C THR A 85 -16.53 -2.33 11.45
N GLY A 86 -17.67 -1.80 11.05
CA GLY A 86 -18.36 -0.76 11.81
C GLY A 86 -18.72 -1.23 13.21
N GLN A 87 -18.76 -0.30 14.16
CA GLN A 87 -19.18 -0.59 15.53
C GLN A 87 -20.66 -0.99 15.54
N GLY A 88 -20.96 -2.10 16.19
CA GLY A 88 -22.29 -2.59 16.48
C GLY A 88 -22.53 -2.73 17.99
N GLU A 89 -23.62 -3.39 18.35
CA GLU A 89 -23.95 -3.66 19.73
C GLU A 89 -22.96 -4.64 20.36
N LEU A 90 -22.58 -4.40 21.62
CA LEU A 90 -21.70 -5.26 22.42
C LEU A 90 -22.48 -6.46 22.95
N THR A 91 -23.00 -7.29 22.05
CA THR A 91 -23.79 -8.48 22.33
C THR A 91 -23.21 -9.68 21.52
N PRO A 92 -23.50 -10.92 21.94
CA PRO A 92 -23.09 -12.10 21.17
C PRO A 92 -23.51 -12.04 19.69
N GLU A 93 -24.71 -11.54 19.39
CA GLU A 93 -25.24 -11.36 18.04
C GLU A 93 -24.50 -10.27 17.27
N GLY A 94 -24.14 -9.16 17.94
CA GLY A 94 -23.36 -8.07 17.39
C GLY A 94 -21.95 -8.55 17.02
N TYR A 95 -21.27 -9.25 17.92
CA TYR A 95 -19.95 -9.84 17.67
C TYR A 95 -19.99 -10.86 16.54
N LYS A 96 -21.02 -11.72 16.48
CA LYS A 96 -21.17 -12.69 15.40
C LYS A 96 -21.28 -12.00 14.03
N LYS A 97 -22.13 -10.99 13.89
CA LYS A 97 -22.28 -10.22 12.64
C LYS A 97 -20.97 -9.53 12.24
N ALA A 98 -20.27 -8.99 13.23
CA ALA A 98 -18.98 -8.35 13.01
C ALA A 98 -17.92 -9.34 12.52
N ALA A 99 -17.84 -10.53 13.14
CA ALA A 99 -16.94 -11.61 12.73
C ALA A 99 -17.25 -12.12 11.30
N GLU A 100 -18.53 -12.27 10.94
CA GLU A 100 -18.96 -12.65 9.59
C GLU A 100 -18.54 -11.59 8.55
N ASN A 101 -18.68 -10.29 8.86
CA ASN A 101 -18.22 -9.21 7.99
C ASN A 101 -16.70 -9.22 7.82
N ALA A 102 -15.95 -9.38 8.91
CA ALA A 102 -14.50 -9.46 8.86
C ALA A 102 -14.04 -10.66 8.03
N GLN A 103 -14.63 -11.84 8.23
CA GLN A 103 -14.35 -13.05 7.47
C GLN A 103 -14.57 -12.82 5.96
N ALA A 104 -15.71 -12.23 5.60
CA ALA A 104 -16.03 -11.95 4.19
C ALA A 104 -14.98 -11.03 3.53
N LYS A 105 -14.41 -10.07 4.28
CA LYS A 105 -13.34 -9.19 3.77
C LYS A 105 -12.01 -9.92 3.64
N PHE A 106 -11.63 -10.74 4.61
CA PHE A 106 -10.45 -11.60 4.46
C PHE A 106 -10.57 -12.50 3.23
N ASP A 107 -11.71 -13.18 3.06
CA ASP A 107 -11.97 -14.06 1.90
C ASP A 107 -11.89 -13.29 0.58
N ALA A 108 -12.38 -12.06 0.55
CA ALA A 108 -12.30 -11.19 -0.62
C ALA A 108 -10.86 -10.87 -1.00
N ILE A 109 -10.02 -10.50 -0.03
CA ILE A 109 -8.60 -10.19 -0.26
C ILE A 109 -7.84 -11.44 -0.71
N HIS A 110 -8.05 -12.58 -0.05
CA HIS A 110 -7.45 -13.86 -0.46
C HIS A 110 -7.88 -14.24 -1.88
N ARG A 111 -9.16 -14.09 -2.23
CA ARG A 111 -9.65 -14.36 -3.56
C ARG A 111 -9.02 -13.46 -4.62
N LEU A 112 -8.76 -12.19 -4.29
CA LEU A 112 -8.02 -11.29 -5.18
C LEU A 112 -6.63 -11.82 -5.49
N VAL A 113 -5.86 -12.21 -4.47
CA VAL A 113 -4.45 -12.58 -4.65
C VAL A 113 -4.26 -14.02 -5.15
N GLU A 114 -5.18 -14.92 -4.85
CA GLU A 114 -5.07 -16.35 -5.18
C GLU A 114 -5.78 -16.73 -6.49
N VAL A 115 -6.84 -16.00 -6.83
CA VAL A 115 -7.69 -16.32 -7.99
C VAL A 115 -7.62 -15.24 -9.05
N TYR A 116 -8.19 -14.06 -8.77
CA TYR A 116 -8.40 -13.03 -9.79
C TYR A 116 -7.10 -12.40 -10.29
N GLY A 117 -6.23 -12.05 -9.36
CA GLY A 117 -5.00 -11.30 -9.60
C GLY A 117 -3.71 -12.08 -9.39
N LYS A 118 -3.75 -13.40 -9.23
CA LYS A 118 -2.60 -14.23 -8.79
C LYS A 118 -1.29 -14.01 -9.55
N ASN A 119 -1.38 -13.58 -10.80
CA ASN A 119 -0.21 -13.30 -11.64
C ASN A 119 0.28 -11.84 -11.52
N LYS A 120 -0.51 -10.94 -10.94
CA LYS A 120 -0.28 -9.49 -10.89
C LYS A 120 -0.07 -8.94 -9.48
N ILE A 121 -0.70 -9.56 -8.48
CA ILE A 121 -0.63 -9.16 -7.07
C ILE A 121 -0.49 -10.40 -6.19
N ALA A 122 0.19 -10.26 -5.07
CA ALA A 122 0.32 -11.33 -4.08
C ALA A 122 0.28 -10.77 -2.67
N LEU A 123 -0.14 -11.59 -1.71
CA LEU A 123 -0.13 -11.25 -0.29
C LEU A 123 1.31 -11.28 0.23
N ALA A 124 1.67 -10.25 1.00
CA ALA A 124 2.87 -10.23 1.80
C ALA A 124 2.52 -10.02 3.27
N THR A 125 3.32 -10.61 4.14
CA THR A 125 3.18 -10.53 5.59
C THR A 125 4.45 -10.02 6.28
N THR A 126 5.50 -9.80 5.49
CA THR A 126 6.79 -9.28 5.92
C THR A 126 7.38 -8.33 4.89
N SER A 127 8.25 -7.41 5.31
CA SER A 127 8.97 -6.51 4.40
C SER A 127 9.84 -7.27 3.39
N LYS A 128 10.43 -8.40 3.80
CA LYS A 128 11.23 -9.26 2.92
C LYS A 128 10.40 -9.84 1.78
N GLU A 129 9.16 -10.23 2.04
CA GLU A 129 8.23 -10.70 1.01
C GLU A 129 7.83 -9.57 0.07
N VAL A 130 7.58 -8.36 0.61
CA VAL A 130 7.33 -7.15 -0.20
C VAL A 130 8.45 -6.94 -1.21
N ASP A 131 9.71 -6.92 -0.74
CA ASP A 131 10.87 -6.75 -1.61
C ASP A 131 11.00 -7.84 -2.67
N SER A 132 10.71 -9.07 -2.29
CA SER A 132 10.78 -10.23 -3.20
C SER A 132 9.72 -10.15 -4.30
N LEU A 133 8.48 -9.79 -3.95
CA LEU A 133 7.36 -9.65 -4.89
C LEU A 133 7.57 -8.48 -5.86
N ARG A 134 8.06 -7.35 -5.35
CA ARG A 134 8.38 -6.18 -6.19
C ARG A 134 9.47 -6.51 -7.21
N LYS A 135 10.52 -7.25 -6.83
CA LYS A 135 11.61 -7.66 -7.74
C LYS A 135 11.12 -8.49 -8.93
N ILE A 136 10.02 -9.23 -8.78
CA ILE A 136 9.41 -9.99 -9.86
C ILE A 136 8.25 -9.25 -10.54
N GLY A 137 8.07 -7.94 -10.24
CA GLY A 137 7.09 -7.07 -10.88
C GLY A 137 5.64 -7.25 -10.42
N LYS A 138 5.40 -7.94 -9.30
CA LYS A 138 4.06 -8.04 -8.72
C LYS A 138 3.74 -6.84 -7.85
N LYS A 139 2.49 -6.43 -7.85
CA LYS A 139 1.93 -5.57 -6.81
C LYS A 139 1.75 -6.39 -5.53
N VAL A 140 1.70 -5.70 -4.40
CA VAL A 140 1.66 -6.34 -3.09
C VAL A 140 0.39 -5.94 -2.36
N ALA A 141 -0.32 -6.93 -1.86
CA ALA A 141 -1.40 -6.77 -0.89
C ALA A 141 -0.84 -7.02 0.51
N MET A 142 -1.20 -6.18 1.46
CA MET A 142 -1.06 -6.43 2.88
C MET A 142 -2.41 -6.26 3.55
N ILE A 143 -2.62 -6.82 4.73
CA ILE A 143 -3.91 -6.79 5.43
C ILE A 143 -3.79 -6.07 6.76
N GLY A 144 -4.59 -5.00 6.91
CA GLY A 144 -4.86 -4.35 8.17
C GLY A 144 -6.27 -4.64 8.67
N VAL A 145 -6.46 -4.68 9.97
CA VAL A 145 -7.77 -4.79 10.61
C VAL A 145 -8.09 -3.45 11.28
N GLU A 146 -9.18 -2.84 10.88
CA GLU A 146 -9.66 -1.63 11.50
C GLU A 146 -10.88 -1.92 12.34
N ASN A 147 -10.76 -1.63 13.63
CA ASN A 147 -11.67 -1.97 14.73
C ASN A 147 -11.56 -3.44 15.17
N ALA A 148 -11.10 -3.65 16.39
CA ALA A 148 -11.00 -4.99 17.00
C ALA A 148 -12.35 -5.57 17.42
N PHE A 149 -13.45 -4.85 17.30
CA PHE A 149 -14.81 -5.29 17.63
C PHE A 149 -15.15 -6.70 17.12
N PRO A 150 -14.77 -7.12 15.87
CA PRO A 150 -15.07 -8.45 15.34
C PRO A 150 -14.47 -9.63 16.09
N ILE A 151 -13.44 -9.45 16.91
CA ILE A 151 -12.87 -10.58 17.68
C ILE A 151 -13.73 -10.93 18.90
N GLY A 152 -14.76 -10.14 19.19
CA GLY A 152 -15.65 -10.39 20.34
C GLY A 152 -14.87 -10.35 21.64
N GLU A 153 -15.20 -11.25 22.57
CA GLU A 153 -14.52 -11.41 23.85
C GLU A 153 -13.42 -12.48 23.82
N ASN A 154 -13.19 -13.10 22.64
CA ASN A 154 -12.21 -14.16 22.47
C ASN A 154 -10.88 -13.62 21.90
N ILE A 155 -9.91 -13.39 22.78
CA ILE A 155 -8.59 -12.87 22.39
C ILE A 155 -7.83 -13.81 21.44
N GLU A 156 -8.13 -15.09 21.38
CA GLU A 156 -7.51 -16.07 20.47
C GLU A 156 -7.82 -15.73 18.99
N GLU A 157 -8.86 -14.98 18.71
CA GLU A 157 -9.16 -14.48 17.36
C GLU A 157 -8.07 -13.58 16.79
N VAL A 158 -7.26 -12.93 17.62
CA VAL A 158 -6.08 -12.17 17.18
C VAL A 158 -5.09 -13.10 16.47
N ALA A 159 -4.81 -14.28 17.05
CA ALA A 159 -3.93 -15.26 16.43
C ALA A 159 -4.52 -15.81 15.12
N ARG A 160 -5.85 -16.00 15.08
CA ARG A 160 -6.54 -16.42 13.86
C ARG A 160 -6.40 -15.35 12.75
N TYR A 161 -6.65 -14.08 13.05
CA TYR A 161 -6.51 -12.99 12.06
C TYR A 161 -5.06 -12.82 11.60
N TYR A 162 -4.09 -12.99 12.52
CA TYR A 162 -2.67 -13.03 12.16
C TYR A 162 -2.37 -14.17 11.17
N ALA A 163 -2.89 -15.37 11.42
CA ALA A 163 -2.74 -16.51 10.52
C ALA A 163 -3.39 -16.27 9.14
N MET A 164 -4.46 -15.46 9.08
CA MET A 164 -5.10 -15.02 7.84
C MET A 164 -4.35 -13.89 7.12
N GLY A 165 -3.22 -13.45 7.64
CA GLY A 165 -2.34 -12.47 6.99
C GLY A 165 -2.42 -11.05 7.54
N ALA A 166 -3.25 -10.76 8.53
CA ALA A 166 -3.28 -9.45 9.17
C ALA A 166 -1.95 -9.12 9.86
N ARG A 167 -1.52 -7.85 9.77
CA ARG A 167 -0.26 -7.39 10.38
C ARG A 167 -0.40 -6.15 11.24
N TYR A 168 -1.55 -5.53 11.27
CA TYR A 168 -1.95 -4.59 12.31
C TYR A 168 -3.43 -4.73 12.64
N MET A 169 -3.82 -4.23 13.79
CA MET A 169 -5.20 -4.14 14.25
C MET A 169 -5.34 -2.89 15.11
N SER A 170 -6.29 -1.99 14.80
CA SER A 170 -6.67 -0.90 15.68
C SER A 170 -7.67 -1.42 16.71
N LEU A 171 -7.59 -0.87 17.95
CA LEU A 171 -8.46 -1.32 19.05
C LEU A 171 -9.91 -0.89 18.86
N ALA A 172 -10.13 0.36 18.49
CA ALA A 172 -11.46 0.92 18.22
C ALA A 172 -11.43 1.77 16.94
N HIS A 173 -12.59 2.13 16.41
CA HIS A 173 -12.79 3.11 15.36
C HIS A 173 -13.90 4.09 15.78
N ASN A 174 -15.07 4.08 15.17
CA ASN A 174 -16.22 4.91 15.55
C ASN A 174 -17.10 4.20 16.58
N GLY A 175 -16.97 4.55 17.84
CA GLY A 175 -17.68 3.96 18.97
C GLY A 175 -16.80 3.14 19.90
N HIS A 176 -17.16 3.11 21.16
CA HIS A 176 -16.51 2.30 22.19
C HIS A 176 -16.75 0.82 21.92
N ASN A 177 -15.77 -0.01 22.25
CA ASN A 177 -15.93 -1.45 22.19
C ASN A 177 -15.35 -2.14 23.43
N GLN A 178 -15.32 -3.46 23.45
CA GLN A 178 -14.83 -4.25 24.58
C GLN A 178 -13.34 -4.10 24.88
N PHE A 179 -12.56 -3.43 24.02
CA PHE A 179 -11.11 -3.27 24.18
C PHE A 179 -10.69 -1.83 24.45
N SER A 180 -11.44 -0.85 23.93
CA SER A 180 -11.00 0.55 23.98
C SER A 180 -12.16 1.51 23.77
N ASP A 181 -12.00 2.69 24.36
CA ASP A 181 -12.80 3.86 24.04
C ASP A 181 -12.42 4.41 22.66
N SER A 182 -13.40 5.09 22.05
CA SER A 182 -13.24 5.81 20.80
C SER A 182 -13.38 7.31 21.04
N ASN A 183 -12.66 8.12 20.26
CA ASN A 183 -12.79 9.58 20.29
C ASN A 183 -14.14 10.08 19.76
N THR A 184 -14.91 9.23 19.09
CA THR A 184 -16.25 9.55 18.56
C THR A 184 -17.37 8.87 19.33
N GLY A 185 -17.04 8.06 20.36
CA GLY A 185 -18.01 7.46 21.25
C GLY A 185 -18.63 8.48 22.21
N GLU A 186 -19.87 8.24 22.64
CA GLU A 186 -20.46 8.99 23.75
C GLU A 186 -19.84 8.47 25.04
N PHE A 187 -19.19 9.35 25.81
CA PHE A 187 -18.68 8.99 27.13
C PHE A 187 -19.85 8.95 28.10
N ASP A 188 -20.02 7.81 28.73
CA ASP A 188 -20.92 7.70 29.88
C ASP A 188 -20.27 8.42 31.07
N ASN A 189 -20.80 9.59 31.40
CA ASN A 189 -20.33 10.41 32.53
C ASN A 189 -20.84 9.90 33.89
N THR A 190 -21.17 8.59 34.00
CA THR A 190 -21.63 8.00 35.28
C THR A 190 -20.51 7.38 36.09
#